data_60aeeb6f826e69661503cb4d3c44b5b4
#
_entry.id   60aeeb6f826e69661503cb4d3c44b5b4
#
_cell.length_a   1.000
_cell.length_b   1.000
_cell.length_c   1.000
_cell.angle_alpha   90.00
_cell.angle_beta   90.00
_cell.angle_gamma   90.00
#
_symmetry.space_group_name_H-M   'P 1'
#
loop_
_entity.id
_entity.type
_entity.pdbx_description
1 polymer ?
#
loop_
_entity_poly.entity_id
_entity_poly.type
_entity_poly.pdbx_seq_one_letter_code
_entity_poly.pdbx_strand_id
1 'polypeptide(L)'
;MIHITAQMRVLVAIESVDGRKGIDSLVRVCQEKLSEDPITGCVFVFRSRSGTSIRLLSYDGQGYWLAQKRLSKGRFAWWPEASSPARALEAYEAQLLMVAGDASRLRAAPMWRRVSALK
;
A
#
# COMPACT_ATOMS: atom_id res chain seq x y z
N MET A 1 10.25 10.87 -2.03
CA MET A 1 8.94 10.41 -1.53
C MET A 1 8.10 9.89 -2.69
N ILE A 2 7.38 8.81 -2.44
CA ILE A 2 6.50 8.25 -3.46
C ILE A 2 5.24 9.09 -3.55
N HIS A 3 4.88 9.48 -4.76
CA HIS A 3 3.70 10.29 -4.99
C HIS A 3 2.59 9.45 -5.60
N ILE A 4 1.52 9.24 -4.86
CA ILE A 4 0.39 8.44 -5.30
C ILE A 4 -0.66 9.35 -5.93
N THR A 5 -0.97 9.11 -7.19
CA THR A 5 -1.96 9.89 -7.91
C THR A 5 -3.27 9.12 -8.06
N ALA A 6 -4.33 9.81 -8.41
CA ALA A 6 -5.63 9.18 -8.58
C ALA A 6 -5.66 8.18 -9.74
N GLN A 7 -4.74 8.31 -10.69
CA GLN A 7 -4.68 7.41 -11.83
C GLN A 7 -3.92 6.12 -11.52
N MET A 8 -3.17 6.08 -10.44
CA MET A 8 -2.38 4.91 -10.10
C MET A 8 -3.28 3.85 -9.48
N ARG A 9 -3.07 2.61 -9.90
CA ARG A 9 -3.76 1.49 -9.28
C ARG A 9 -2.89 0.97 -8.15
N VAL A 10 -3.42 0.94 -6.94
CA VAL A 10 -2.69 0.50 -5.75
C VAL A 10 -3.38 -0.73 -5.21
N LEU A 11 -2.61 -1.81 -5.04
CA LEU A 11 -3.10 -3.05 -4.46
C LEU A 11 -2.34 -3.32 -3.18
N VAL A 12 -3.07 -3.54 -2.10
CA VAL A 12 -2.45 -3.83 -0.82
C VAL A 12 -2.57 -5.32 -0.52
N ALA A 13 -1.47 -5.92 -0.10
CA ALA A 13 -1.47 -7.30 0.35
C ALA A 13 -2.05 -7.33 1.77
N ILE A 14 -3.05 -8.17 1.98
CA ILE A 14 -3.75 -8.22 3.26
C ILE A 14 -2.88 -8.84 4.34
N GLU A 15 -2.19 -9.94 4.00
CA GLU A 15 -1.32 -10.60 4.97
C GLU A 15 0.06 -9.97 5.00
N SER A 16 0.65 -9.95 6.17
CA SER A 16 2.01 -9.42 6.30
C SER A 16 3.02 -10.35 5.66
N VAL A 17 4.19 -9.81 5.33
CA VAL A 17 5.28 -10.58 4.74
C VAL A 17 6.53 -10.44 5.60
N ASP A 18 7.46 -11.37 5.42
CA ASP A 18 8.75 -11.27 6.10
C ASP A 18 9.48 -10.02 5.62
N GLY A 19 9.87 -9.17 6.54
CA GLY A 19 10.54 -7.91 6.21
C GLY A 19 11.88 -8.05 5.54
N ARG A 20 12.42 -9.28 5.45
CA ARG A 20 13.68 -9.53 4.76
C ARG A 20 13.51 -9.90 3.31
N LYS A 21 12.27 -10.05 2.82
CA LYS A 21 12.07 -10.39 1.42
C LYS A 21 12.55 -9.27 0.52
N GLY A 22 13.29 -9.62 -0.51
CA GLY A 22 13.76 -8.67 -1.51
C GLY A 22 12.79 -8.56 -2.68
N ILE A 23 13.23 -7.85 -3.72
CA ILE A 23 12.39 -7.60 -4.89
C ILE A 23 11.89 -8.89 -5.52
N ASP A 24 12.79 -9.85 -5.77
CA ASP A 24 12.39 -11.10 -6.44
C ASP A 24 11.38 -11.88 -5.61
N SER A 25 11.56 -11.91 -4.30
CA SER A 25 10.62 -12.60 -3.43
C SER A 25 9.26 -11.92 -3.41
N LEU A 26 9.22 -10.60 -3.43
CA LEU A 26 7.95 -9.88 -3.45
C LEU A 26 7.25 -10.01 -4.80
N VAL A 27 8.01 -10.04 -5.90
CA VAL A 27 7.43 -10.32 -7.22
C VAL A 27 6.75 -11.68 -7.20
N ARG A 28 7.39 -12.67 -6.57
CA ARG A 28 6.81 -14.01 -6.48
C ARG A 28 5.55 -14.01 -5.62
N VAL A 29 5.51 -13.23 -4.55
CA VAL A 29 4.30 -13.10 -3.74
C VAL A 29 3.16 -12.54 -4.59
N CYS A 30 3.42 -11.53 -5.42
CA CYS A 30 2.39 -10.99 -6.31
C CYS A 30 1.83 -12.08 -7.22
N GLN A 31 2.69 -12.88 -7.81
CA GLN A 31 2.28 -13.90 -8.76
C GLN A 31 1.57 -15.07 -8.08
N GLU A 32 2.13 -15.56 -6.99
CA GLU A 32 1.65 -16.80 -6.37
C GLU A 32 0.56 -16.59 -5.35
N LYS A 33 0.64 -15.54 -4.56
CA LYS A 33 -0.32 -15.33 -3.49
C LYS A 33 -1.40 -14.31 -3.83
N LEU A 34 -1.05 -13.27 -4.56
CA LEU A 34 -2.02 -12.26 -4.93
C LEU A 34 -2.66 -12.53 -6.29
N SER A 35 -2.10 -13.46 -7.07
CA SER A 35 -2.55 -13.79 -8.42
C SER A 35 -2.60 -12.56 -9.31
N GLU A 36 -1.58 -11.71 -9.18
CA GLU A 36 -1.47 -10.48 -9.95
C GLU A 36 -0.17 -10.47 -10.74
N ASP A 37 -0.18 -9.78 -11.87
CA ASP A 37 1.01 -9.64 -12.69
C ASP A 37 1.70 -8.35 -12.29
N PRO A 38 2.90 -8.41 -11.66
CA PRO A 38 3.54 -7.21 -11.17
C PRO A 38 4.02 -6.26 -12.25
N ILE A 39 4.12 -6.69 -13.50
CA ILE A 39 4.58 -5.80 -14.55
C ILE A 39 3.49 -4.90 -15.13
N THR A 40 2.29 -4.92 -14.57
CA THR A 40 1.20 -4.09 -15.07
C THR A 40 1.34 -2.62 -14.68
N GLY A 41 2.31 -2.28 -13.85
CA GLY A 41 2.47 -0.90 -13.41
C GLY A 41 1.69 -0.55 -12.15
N CYS A 42 1.00 -1.52 -11.55
CA CYS A 42 0.35 -1.30 -10.27
C CYS A 42 1.38 -1.08 -9.18
N VAL A 43 1.00 -0.34 -8.16
CA VAL A 43 1.81 -0.21 -6.96
C VAL A 43 1.30 -1.24 -5.96
N PHE A 44 2.18 -2.15 -5.56
CA PHE A 44 1.85 -3.17 -4.57
C PHE A 44 2.40 -2.75 -3.22
N VAL A 45 1.56 -2.83 -2.19
CA VAL A 45 1.95 -2.40 -0.85
C VAL A 45 1.93 -3.60 0.08
N PHE A 46 3.04 -3.81 0.77
CA PHE A 46 3.20 -4.92 1.72
C PHE A 46 3.57 -4.36 3.09
N ARG A 47 3.11 -5.02 4.14
CA ARG A 47 3.54 -4.65 5.50
C ARG A 47 4.40 -5.75 6.10
N SER A 48 5.30 -5.36 7.00
CA SER A 48 6.08 -6.32 7.75
C SER A 48 5.21 -6.97 8.83
N ARG A 49 5.65 -8.12 9.33
CA ARG A 49 4.92 -8.83 10.39
C ARG A 49 4.84 -8.03 11.67
N SER A 50 5.86 -7.24 11.96
CA SER A 50 5.87 -6.40 13.16
C SER A 50 4.93 -5.20 13.03
N GLY A 51 4.53 -4.85 11.82
CA GLY A 51 3.70 -3.67 11.59
C GLY A 51 4.45 -2.37 11.64
N THR A 52 5.78 -2.41 11.65
CA THR A 52 6.61 -1.21 11.76
C THR A 52 7.12 -0.70 10.43
N SER A 53 6.97 -1.46 9.36
CA SER A 53 7.41 -1.00 8.04
C SER A 53 6.46 -1.46 6.94
N ILE A 54 6.46 -0.68 5.87
CA ILE A 54 5.75 -1.03 4.65
C ILE A 54 6.73 -0.96 3.49
N ARG A 55 6.43 -1.70 2.44
CA ARG A 55 7.22 -1.72 1.23
C ARG A 55 6.31 -1.55 0.04
N LEU A 56 6.77 -0.76 -0.92
CA LEU A 56 6.02 -0.50 -2.14
C LEU A 56 6.82 -1.02 -3.31
N LEU A 57 6.20 -1.87 -4.11
CA LEU A 57 6.82 -2.48 -5.28
C LEU A 57 6.08 -2.01 -6.53
N SER A 58 6.81 -1.55 -7.53
CA SER A 58 6.21 -1.09 -8.78
C SER A 58 7.17 -1.33 -9.92
N TYR A 59 6.62 -1.70 -11.08
CA TYR A 59 7.39 -1.90 -12.30
C TYR A 59 7.15 -0.71 -13.24
N ASP A 60 8.24 -0.11 -13.75
CA ASP A 60 8.13 1.11 -14.55
C ASP A 60 8.32 0.87 -16.05
N GLY A 61 8.28 -0.37 -16.48
CA GLY A 61 8.51 -0.71 -17.90
C GLY A 61 9.94 -1.11 -18.18
N GLN A 62 10.85 -0.84 -17.25
CA GLN A 62 12.26 -1.15 -17.41
C GLN A 62 12.78 -1.97 -16.24
N GLY A 63 12.28 -1.75 -15.06
CA GLY A 63 12.72 -2.46 -13.87
C GLY A 63 11.77 -2.23 -12.72
N TYR A 64 12.10 -2.85 -11.60
CA TYR A 64 11.28 -2.75 -10.39
C TYR A 64 11.84 -1.71 -9.44
N TRP A 65 10.93 -0.93 -8.87
CA TRP A 65 11.23 -0.02 -7.78
C TRP A 65 10.73 -0.65 -6.49
N LEU A 66 11.56 -0.63 -5.47
CA LEU A 66 11.14 -1.07 -4.15
C LEU A 66 11.46 0.05 -3.18
N ALA A 67 10.43 0.63 -2.61
CA ALA A 67 10.58 1.67 -1.60
C ALA A 67 10.16 1.08 -0.26
N GLN A 68 10.79 1.52 0.81
CA GLN A 68 10.48 1.05 2.14
C GLN A 68 10.39 2.23 3.10
N LYS A 69 9.37 2.19 3.94
CA LYS A 69 9.26 3.14 5.04
C LYS A 69 9.17 2.37 6.33
N ARG A 70 10.12 2.62 7.24
CA ARG A 70 10.11 2.05 8.57
C ARG A 70 9.86 3.18 9.56
N LEU A 71 8.84 2.99 10.40
CA LEU A 71 8.53 3.99 11.41
C LEU A 71 9.62 3.99 12.48
N SER A 72 10.07 5.17 12.88
CA SER A 72 11.03 5.29 13.96
C SER A 72 10.36 5.02 15.30
N LYS A 73 9.04 5.13 15.36
CA LYS A 73 8.30 4.95 16.58
C LYS A 73 6.89 4.49 16.26
N GLY A 74 6.39 3.52 17.01
CA GLY A 74 5.03 3.04 16.81
C GLY A 74 4.89 2.09 15.63
N ARG A 75 3.66 1.84 15.24
CA ARG A 75 3.31 0.91 14.18
C ARG A 75 2.28 1.53 13.26
N PHE A 76 2.15 0.92 12.07
CA PHE A 76 1.04 1.27 11.19
C PHE A 76 -0.24 0.76 11.83
N ALA A 77 -1.04 1.68 12.36
CA ALA A 77 -2.18 1.33 13.20
C ALA A 77 -3.37 0.79 12.41
N TRP A 78 -3.46 1.16 11.14
CA TRP A 78 -4.56 0.73 10.28
C TRP A 78 -4.00 -0.10 9.13
N TRP A 79 -4.68 -1.19 8.83
CA TRP A 79 -4.37 -1.98 7.64
C TRP A 79 -5.68 -2.47 7.04
N PRO A 80 -5.83 -2.42 5.72
CA PRO A 80 -7.06 -2.86 5.07
C PRO A 80 -7.34 -4.33 5.33
N GLU A 81 -8.63 -4.68 5.32
CA GLU A 81 -9.07 -6.05 5.47
C GLU A 81 -9.87 -6.44 4.25
N ALA A 82 -9.80 -7.71 3.89
CA ALA A 82 -10.59 -8.25 2.78
C ALA A 82 -10.59 -9.76 2.87
N SER A 83 -11.56 -10.39 2.20
CA SER A 83 -11.60 -11.85 2.13
C SER A 83 -10.63 -12.38 1.08
N SER A 84 -10.21 -11.56 0.14
CA SER A 84 -9.22 -11.95 -0.86
C SER A 84 -7.81 -11.56 -0.40
N PRO A 85 -6.75 -12.15 -0.99
CA PRO A 85 -5.38 -11.85 -0.56
C PRO A 85 -4.92 -10.42 -0.81
N ALA A 86 -5.57 -9.70 -1.71
CA ALA A 86 -5.23 -8.33 -2.02
C ALA A 86 -6.48 -7.49 -2.16
N ARG A 87 -6.34 -6.19 -1.91
CA ARG A 87 -7.44 -5.25 -2.03
C ARG A 87 -6.95 -3.99 -2.72
N ALA A 88 -7.75 -3.48 -3.68
CA ALA A 88 -7.45 -2.20 -4.31
C ALA A 88 -7.77 -1.06 -3.36
N LEU A 89 -6.91 -0.05 -3.34
CA LEU A 89 -7.12 1.14 -2.51
C LEU A 89 -7.39 2.35 -3.40
N GLU A 90 -8.23 3.24 -2.90
CA GLU A 90 -8.36 4.55 -3.49
C GLU A 90 -7.09 5.35 -3.19
N ALA A 91 -6.79 6.34 -4.04
CA ALA A 91 -5.57 7.11 -3.85
C ALA A 91 -5.47 7.75 -2.46
N TYR A 92 -6.59 8.26 -1.94
CA TYR A 92 -6.55 8.90 -0.62
C TYR A 92 -6.29 7.88 0.49
N GLU A 93 -6.79 6.65 0.33
CA GLU A 93 -6.52 5.59 1.30
C GLU A 93 -5.05 5.21 1.28
N ALA A 94 -4.47 5.11 0.09
CA ALA A 94 -3.07 4.76 -0.05
C ALA A 94 -2.17 5.83 0.55
N GLN A 95 -2.47 7.08 0.29
CA GLN A 95 -1.66 8.17 0.85
C GLN A 95 -1.77 8.21 2.37
N LEU A 96 -2.95 7.98 2.90
CA LEU A 96 -3.15 7.98 4.34
C LEU A 96 -2.40 6.82 4.97
N LEU A 97 -2.43 5.66 4.34
CA LEU A 97 -1.68 4.50 4.82
C LEU A 97 -0.19 4.81 4.88
N MET A 98 0.33 5.48 3.84
CA MET A 98 1.76 5.78 3.78
C MET A 98 2.22 6.72 4.90
N VAL A 99 1.32 7.53 5.45
CA VAL A 99 1.67 8.39 6.57
C VAL A 99 1.20 7.78 7.90
N ALA A 100 0.92 6.49 7.89
CA ALA A 100 0.48 5.74 9.07
C ALA A 100 -0.83 6.23 9.65
N GLY A 101 -1.69 6.79 8.81
CA GLY A 101 -3.01 7.23 9.24
C GLY A 101 -4.03 6.11 9.25
N ASP A 102 -5.25 6.44 9.61
CA ASP A 102 -6.35 5.49 9.73
C ASP A 102 -7.49 5.90 8.82
N ALA A 103 -7.63 5.21 7.69
CA ALA A 103 -8.66 5.53 6.71
C ALA A 103 -10.07 5.26 7.22
N SER A 104 -10.22 4.39 8.20
CA SER A 104 -11.55 4.12 8.73
C SER A 104 -12.12 5.34 9.43
N ARG A 105 -11.28 6.11 10.08
CA ARG A 105 -11.70 7.35 10.72
C ARG A 105 -12.10 8.38 9.69
N LEU A 106 -11.42 8.38 8.57
CA LEU A 106 -11.72 9.32 7.52
C LEU A 106 -13.10 9.06 6.95
N ARG A 107 -13.50 7.82 6.86
CA ARG A 107 -14.83 7.50 6.37
C ARG A 107 -15.91 7.96 7.32
N ALA A 108 -15.60 7.99 8.60
CA ALA A 108 -16.58 8.41 9.60
C ALA A 108 -16.84 9.91 9.52
N ALA A 109 -15.92 10.69 8.97
CA ALA A 109 -16.08 12.13 8.85
C ALA A 109 -15.64 12.58 7.46
N PRO A 110 -16.35 12.13 6.43
CA PRO A 110 -15.84 12.29 5.08
C PRO A 110 -15.90 13.66 4.50
N MET A 111 -16.86 14.43 4.91
CA MET A 111 -17.13 15.63 4.16
C MET A 111 -16.18 16.76 4.38
N TRP A 112 -15.55 16.81 5.51
CA TRP A 112 -14.68 17.94 5.78
C TRP A 112 -13.53 18.05 4.77
N ARG A 113 -13.09 16.91 4.26
CA ARG A 113 -12.01 16.95 3.32
C ARG A 113 -12.43 17.34 1.96
N ARG A 114 -13.61 16.92 1.60
CA ARG A 114 -14.01 17.22 0.29
C ARG A 114 -14.32 18.59 0.08
N VAL A 115 -14.85 19.15 1.08
CA VAL A 115 -15.18 20.48 0.90
C VAL A 115 -14.09 21.32 0.89
N SER A 116 -13.14 20.82 1.34
CA SER A 116 -12.01 21.59 1.19
C SER A 116 -11.83 21.77 -0.15
N ALA A 117 -12.52 21.03 -0.59
CA ALA A 117 -12.51 21.27 -1.77
C ALA A 117 -13.43 22.27 -1.88
N LEU A 118 -13.72 22.39 -1.53
CA LEU A 118 -14.49 22.92 -1.52
C LEU A 118 -14.45 23.91 -1.13
N LYS A 119 -14.32 23.99 -0.83
CA LYS A 119 -14.46 24.80 -0.54
C LYS A 119 -14.21 25.42 -0.76
#